data_615e6144afd452183a6ae2fae4013c72
#
_entry.id   615e6144afd452183a6ae2fae4013c72
#
_cell.length_a   1.000
_cell.length_b   1.000
_cell.length_c   1.000
_cell.angle_alpha   90.00
_cell.angle_beta   90.00
_cell.angle_gamma   90.00
#
_symmetry.space_group_name_H-M   'P 1'
#
loop_
_entity.id
_entity.type
_entity.pdbx_description
1 polymer ?
#
loop_
_entity_poly.entity_id
_entity_poly.type
_entity_poly.pdbx_seq_one_letter_code
_entity_poly.pdbx_strand_id
1 'polypeptide(L)'
;MLPVIVFGAALYPDGSPRPALLARVRAALGFGAQHSDSLYVLTGGVPQAGWTEADVMADLLLSAGVSEEAILREDGSADTCDSAIACTKLLRARGYGGPVAVVTSDFHMMRCVAMLRALGWITVSVPAPSRTDLSRRRRLWVHLREYPATVWDVLLVLTWRFRQ
;
A
#
# COMPACT_ATOMS: atom_id res chain seq x y z
N MET A 1 -10.03 -15.09 -5.68
CA MET A 1 -9.49 -13.72 -5.86
C MET A 1 -8.85 -13.27 -4.56
N LEU A 2 -7.57 -12.87 -4.59
CA LEU A 2 -6.85 -12.34 -3.42
C LEU A 2 -6.47 -10.88 -3.68
N PRO A 3 -7.04 -9.89 -2.97
CA PRO A 3 -6.62 -8.50 -3.09
C PRO A 3 -5.20 -8.29 -2.58
N VAL A 4 -4.41 -7.58 -3.38
CA VAL A 4 -3.03 -7.18 -3.12
C VAL A 4 -3.02 -5.65 -2.98
N ILE A 5 -3.08 -5.15 -1.75
CA ILE A 5 -3.05 -3.72 -1.47
C ILE A 5 -1.61 -3.23 -1.55
N VAL A 6 -1.33 -2.35 -2.51
CA VAL A 6 -0.01 -1.77 -2.73
C VAL A 6 -0.04 -0.30 -2.29
N PHE A 7 0.62 -0.01 -1.18
CA PHE A 7 0.73 1.37 -0.70
C PHE A 7 1.71 2.17 -1.54
N GLY A 8 1.32 3.37 -1.94
CA GLY A 8 2.14 4.30 -2.71
C GLY A 8 3.36 4.81 -1.95
N ALA A 9 4.32 5.28 -2.68
CA ALA A 9 5.50 5.98 -2.16
C ALA A 9 5.73 7.23 -3.02
N ALA A 10 6.13 8.33 -2.36
CA ALA A 10 6.28 9.62 -3.00
C ALA A 10 7.01 9.55 -4.36
N LEU A 11 6.49 10.24 -5.35
CA LEU A 11 7.10 10.42 -6.66
C LEU A 11 8.22 11.46 -6.61
N TYR A 12 8.98 11.55 -7.68
CA TYR A 12 9.82 12.72 -7.94
C TYR A 12 8.92 13.90 -8.39
N PRO A 13 9.42 15.16 -8.32
CA PRO A 13 8.64 16.33 -8.73
C PRO A 13 8.20 16.31 -10.20
N ASP A 14 8.88 15.56 -11.05
CA ASP A 14 8.54 15.33 -12.47
C ASP A 14 7.51 14.20 -12.68
N GLY A 15 6.98 13.61 -11.60
CA GLY A 15 6.03 12.49 -11.66
C GLY A 15 6.67 11.12 -11.81
N SER A 16 7.99 11.03 -11.98
CA SER A 16 8.66 9.74 -12.14
C SER A 16 8.72 8.94 -10.83
N PRO A 17 8.69 7.59 -10.91
CA PRO A 17 8.66 6.74 -9.73
C PRO A 17 10.01 6.71 -9.00
N ARG A 18 9.99 6.91 -7.69
CA ARG A 18 11.18 6.70 -6.85
C ARG A 18 11.48 5.19 -6.68
N PRO A 19 12.73 4.83 -6.36
CA PRO A 19 13.13 3.44 -6.17
C PRO A 19 12.26 2.65 -5.19
N ALA A 20 11.71 3.30 -4.15
CA ALA A 20 10.81 2.67 -3.19
C ALA A 20 9.49 2.23 -3.85
N LEU A 21 8.90 3.05 -4.73
CA LEU A 21 7.69 2.70 -5.47
C LEU A 21 7.95 1.52 -6.41
N LEU A 22 9.05 1.57 -7.16
CA LEU A 22 9.46 0.48 -8.05
C LEU A 22 9.69 -0.84 -7.29
N ALA A 23 10.27 -0.79 -6.10
CA ALA A 23 10.46 -1.98 -5.26
C ALA A 23 9.11 -2.57 -4.81
N ARG A 24 8.14 -1.73 -4.46
CA ARG A 24 6.78 -2.19 -4.09
C ARG A 24 6.05 -2.83 -5.27
N VAL A 25 6.09 -2.21 -6.43
CA VAL A 25 5.49 -2.79 -7.65
C VAL A 25 6.12 -4.14 -8.00
N ARG A 26 7.45 -4.26 -7.93
CA ARG A 26 8.13 -5.54 -8.15
C ARG A 26 7.72 -6.61 -7.13
N ALA A 27 7.61 -6.25 -5.85
CA ALA A 27 7.16 -7.17 -4.81
C ALA A 27 5.70 -7.62 -5.06
N ALA A 28 4.82 -6.71 -5.48
CA ALA A 28 3.44 -7.02 -5.84
C ALA A 28 3.36 -7.97 -7.03
N LEU A 29 4.12 -7.72 -8.09
CA LEU A 29 4.21 -8.60 -9.27
C LEU A 29 4.73 -9.99 -8.90
N GLY A 30 5.81 -10.05 -8.11
CA GLY A 30 6.38 -11.33 -7.67
C GLY A 30 5.41 -12.15 -6.81
N PHE A 31 4.61 -11.47 -5.97
CA PHE A 31 3.57 -12.13 -5.19
C PHE A 31 2.40 -12.58 -6.08
N GLY A 32 1.92 -11.72 -6.98
CA GLY A 32 0.83 -12.03 -7.90
C GLY A 32 1.15 -13.16 -8.87
N ALA A 33 2.40 -13.29 -9.31
CA ALA A 33 2.85 -14.40 -10.15
C ALA A 33 2.67 -15.78 -9.50
N GLN A 34 2.62 -15.84 -8.17
CA GLN A 34 2.37 -17.07 -7.40
C GLN A 34 0.87 -17.28 -7.06
N HIS A 35 0.03 -16.30 -7.40
CA HIS A 35 -1.40 -16.28 -7.08
C HIS A 35 -2.18 -15.83 -8.32
N SER A 36 -2.59 -16.77 -9.15
CA SER A 36 -3.20 -16.52 -10.48
C SER A 36 -4.47 -15.66 -10.47
N ASP A 37 -5.07 -15.45 -9.31
CA ASP A 37 -6.34 -14.71 -9.14
C ASP A 37 -6.14 -13.48 -8.23
N SER A 38 -5.08 -12.73 -8.49
CA SER A 38 -4.75 -11.51 -7.75
C SER A 38 -5.52 -10.30 -8.26
N LEU A 39 -6.04 -9.47 -7.35
CA LEU A 39 -6.60 -8.16 -7.63
C LEU A 39 -5.71 -7.09 -6.99
N TYR A 40 -5.06 -6.28 -7.78
CA TYR A 40 -4.18 -5.23 -7.29
C TYR A 40 -4.99 -3.99 -6.92
N VAL A 41 -4.91 -3.58 -5.66
CA VAL A 41 -5.52 -2.36 -5.13
C VAL A 41 -4.40 -1.37 -4.87
N LEU A 42 -4.27 -0.39 -5.76
CA LEU A 42 -3.17 0.58 -5.75
C LEU A 42 -3.63 1.84 -5.05
N THR A 43 -2.97 2.23 -3.97
CA THR A 43 -3.38 3.39 -3.18
C THR A 43 -2.27 4.44 -3.04
N GLY A 44 -2.65 5.71 -3.20
CA GLY A 44 -1.78 6.88 -3.10
C GLY A 44 -2.24 7.98 -4.05
N GLY A 45 -2.73 9.09 -3.49
CA GLY A 45 -3.41 10.16 -4.21
C GLY A 45 -2.70 11.51 -4.20
N VAL A 46 -1.43 11.60 -3.77
CA VAL A 46 -0.71 12.89 -3.77
C VAL A 46 -0.13 13.15 -5.16
N PRO A 47 -0.68 14.12 -5.93
CA PRO A 47 -0.26 14.30 -7.31
C PRO A 47 1.12 14.98 -7.42
N GLN A 48 1.93 14.50 -8.36
CA GLN A 48 3.17 15.13 -8.80
C GLN A 48 3.15 15.21 -10.33
N ALA A 49 3.34 16.40 -10.88
CA ALA A 49 3.24 16.66 -12.33
C ALA A 49 1.95 16.10 -12.97
N GLY A 50 0.84 16.06 -12.23
CA GLY A 50 -0.46 15.55 -12.70
C GLY A 50 -0.67 14.05 -12.55
N TRP A 51 0.28 13.30 -12.00
CA TRP A 51 0.20 11.85 -11.76
C TRP A 51 0.16 11.54 -10.27
N THR A 52 -0.74 10.63 -9.87
CA THR A 52 -0.75 10.07 -8.52
C THR A 52 0.17 8.85 -8.42
N GLU A 53 0.51 8.43 -7.19
CA GLU A 53 1.25 7.19 -7.00
C GLU A 53 0.46 5.97 -7.52
N ALA A 54 -0.88 5.98 -7.37
CA ALA A 54 -1.75 4.92 -7.86
C ALA A 54 -1.71 4.83 -9.39
N ASP A 55 -1.72 5.96 -10.11
CA ASP A 55 -1.62 5.99 -11.57
C ASP A 55 -0.29 5.42 -12.05
N VAL A 56 0.81 5.89 -11.47
CA VAL A 56 2.16 5.42 -11.84
C VAL A 56 2.32 3.92 -11.56
N MET A 57 1.77 3.42 -10.45
CA MET A 57 1.79 1.98 -10.16
C MET A 57 0.97 1.19 -11.17
N ALA A 58 -0.21 1.71 -11.58
CA ALA A 58 -1.06 1.07 -12.57
C ALA A 58 -0.33 0.95 -13.92
N ASP A 59 0.28 2.02 -14.41
CA ASP A 59 1.04 2.02 -15.66
C ASP A 59 2.20 1.01 -15.63
N LEU A 60 2.88 0.88 -14.49
CA LEU A 60 3.94 -0.11 -14.31
C LEU A 60 3.41 -1.55 -14.34
N LEU A 61 2.25 -1.82 -13.73
CA LEU A 61 1.61 -3.14 -13.76
C LEU A 61 1.09 -3.50 -15.16
N LEU A 62 0.44 -2.56 -15.86
CA LEU A 62 0.00 -2.73 -17.23
C LEU A 62 1.17 -3.02 -18.17
N SER A 63 2.25 -2.27 -18.03
CA SER A 63 3.49 -2.49 -18.81
C SER A 63 4.13 -3.86 -18.53
N ALA A 64 3.87 -4.44 -17.37
CA ALA A 64 4.30 -5.79 -16.99
C ALA A 64 3.32 -6.90 -17.45
N GLY A 65 2.23 -6.55 -18.15
CA GLY A 65 1.24 -7.50 -18.67
C GLY A 65 0.10 -7.86 -17.72
N VAL A 66 -0.08 -7.13 -16.62
CA VAL A 66 -1.26 -7.27 -15.76
C VAL A 66 -2.46 -6.66 -16.49
N SER A 67 -3.62 -7.34 -16.50
CA SER A 67 -4.81 -6.79 -17.18
C SER A 67 -5.44 -5.66 -16.36
N GLU A 68 -6.08 -4.71 -17.05
CA GLU A 68 -6.75 -3.56 -16.43
C GLU A 68 -7.84 -4.00 -15.44
N GLU A 69 -8.55 -5.10 -15.73
CA GLU A 69 -9.62 -5.63 -14.88
C GLU A 69 -9.08 -6.16 -13.53
N ALA A 70 -7.79 -6.48 -13.47
CA ALA A 70 -7.11 -6.90 -12.24
C ALA A 70 -6.55 -5.73 -11.42
N ILE A 71 -6.81 -4.47 -11.83
CA ILE A 71 -6.27 -3.27 -11.20
C ILE A 71 -7.41 -2.39 -10.69
N LEU A 72 -7.32 -2.01 -9.41
CA LEU A 72 -8.17 -0.98 -8.81
C LEU A 72 -7.30 0.17 -8.32
N ARG A 73 -7.59 1.38 -8.81
CA ARG A 73 -6.93 2.60 -8.36
C ARG A 73 -7.69 3.25 -7.21
N GLU A 74 -6.98 3.63 -6.20
CA GLU A 74 -7.44 4.49 -5.11
C GLU A 74 -6.50 5.70 -5.08
N ASP A 75 -6.92 6.79 -5.68
CA ASP A 75 -6.15 7.99 -5.97
C ASP A 75 -6.60 9.22 -5.17
N GLY A 76 -7.48 9.03 -4.19
CA GLY A 76 -8.02 10.10 -3.37
C GLY A 76 -7.34 10.29 -2.02
N SER A 77 -6.49 9.37 -1.59
CA SER A 77 -5.89 9.39 -0.25
C SER A 77 -4.67 10.27 -0.15
N ALA A 78 -4.63 11.14 0.87
CA ALA A 78 -3.49 12.01 1.14
C ALA A 78 -2.44 11.42 2.09
N ASP A 79 -2.85 10.42 2.89
CA ASP A 79 -1.98 9.76 3.85
C ASP A 79 -2.26 8.25 3.98
N THR A 80 -1.48 7.56 4.82
CA THR A 80 -1.56 6.11 4.98
C THR A 80 -2.84 5.65 5.70
N CYS A 81 -3.38 6.46 6.61
CA CYS A 81 -4.62 6.17 7.31
C CYS A 81 -5.81 6.25 6.35
N ASP A 82 -5.88 7.33 5.56
CA ASP A 82 -6.87 7.51 4.50
C ASP A 82 -6.81 6.38 3.50
N SER A 83 -5.61 5.99 3.06
CA SER A 83 -5.38 4.85 2.16
C SER A 83 -5.96 3.55 2.69
N ALA A 84 -5.71 3.22 3.96
CA ALA A 84 -6.22 1.99 4.57
C ALA A 84 -7.77 1.99 4.66
N ILE A 85 -8.36 3.14 5.00
CA ILE A 85 -9.82 3.32 5.06
C ILE A 85 -10.44 3.24 3.66
N ALA A 86 -9.87 3.93 2.68
CA ALA A 86 -10.37 3.97 1.31
C ALA A 86 -10.31 2.58 0.65
N CYS A 87 -9.19 1.88 0.76
CA CYS A 87 -9.06 0.49 0.30
C CYS A 87 -10.09 -0.43 0.97
N THR A 88 -10.35 -0.23 2.28
CA THR A 88 -11.36 -1.01 3.01
C THR A 88 -12.76 -0.76 2.45
N LYS A 89 -13.13 0.51 2.23
CA LYS A 89 -14.43 0.88 1.63
C LYS A 89 -14.58 0.25 0.24
N LEU A 90 -13.54 0.37 -0.58
CA LEU A 90 -13.52 -0.10 -1.96
C LEU A 90 -13.67 -1.62 -2.06
N LEU A 91 -13.00 -2.38 -1.19
CA LEU A 91 -13.13 -3.84 -1.14
C LEU A 91 -14.47 -4.29 -0.57
N ARG A 92 -14.95 -3.66 0.51
CA ARG A 92 -16.27 -3.98 1.10
C ARG A 92 -17.43 -3.66 0.16
N ALA A 93 -17.37 -2.57 -0.58
CA ALA A 93 -18.36 -2.22 -1.60
C ALA A 93 -18.46 -3.28 -2.72
N ARG A 94 -17.39 -4.06 -2.91
CA ARG A 94 -17.36 -5.23 -3.81
C ARG A 94 -17.75 -6.55 -3.15
N GLY A 95 -18.23 -6.51 -1.91
CA GLY A 95 -18.61 -7.71 -1.14
C GLY A 95 -17.43 -8.55 -0.66
N TYR A 96 -16.19 -8.01 -0.69
CA TYR A 96 -15.02 -8.77 -0.28
C TYR A 96 -14.81 -8.68 1.25
N GLY A 97 -14.60 -9.83 1.89
CA GLY A 97 -14.37 -9.95 3.34
C GLY A 97 -13.27 -10.96 3.72
N GLY A 98 -12.54 -11.47 2.74
CA GLY A 98 -11.46 -12.44 2.95
C GLY A 98 -10.11 -11.79 3.32
N PRO A 99 -9.01 -12.57 3.31
CA PRO A 99 -7.68 -12.06 3.61
C PRO A 99 -7.19 -11.10 2.51
N VAL A 100 -6.30 -10.17 2.86
CA VAL A 100 -5.65 -9.23 1.94
C VAL A 100 -4.13 -9.33 2.05
N ALA A 101 -3.44 -9.29 0.91
CA ALA A 101 -2.00 -9.12 0.89
C ALA A 101 -1.66 -7.63 1.00
N VAL A 102 -0.61 -7.30 1.75
CA VAL A 102 -0.18 -5.93 2.02
C VAL A 102 1.23 -5.74 1.50
N VAL A 103 1.39 -4.88 0.51
CA VAL A 103 2.68 -4.57 -0.10
C VAL A 103 3.09 -3.16 0.27
N THR A 104 4.20 -3.04 0.97
CA THR A 104 4.85 -1.77 1.30
C THR A 104 6.32 -2.00 1.67
N SER A 105 7.08 -0.95 1.92
CA SER A 105 8.47 -1.07 2.36
C SER A 105 8.54 -1.75 3.74
N ASP A 106 9.61 -2.52 3.99
CA ASP A 106 9.82 -3.29 5.21
C ASP A 106 9.64 -2.47 6.49
N PHE A 107 10.19 -1.24 6.55
CA PHE A 107 10.07 -0.34 7.70
C PHE A 107 8.65 0.19 7.93
N HIS A 108 7.81 0.22 6.89
CA HIS A 108 6.44 0.74 6.94
C HIS A 108 5.39 -0.37 7.10
N MET A 109 5.81 -1.64 6.97
CA MET A 109 4.93 -2.81 6.97
C MET A 109 4.10 -2.91 8.26
N MET A 110 4.74 -2.73 9.42
CA MET A 110 4.06 -2.84 10.70
C MET A 110 2.88 -1.86 10.81
N ARG A 111 3.06 -0.61 10.37
CA ARG A 111 2.03 0.43 10.40
C ARG A 111 0.85 0.08 9.50
N CYS A 112 1.10 -0.29 8.24
CA CYS A 112 0.04 -0.66 7.29
C CYS A 112 -0.74 -1.90 7.76
N VAL A 113 -0.05 -2.93 8.24
CA VAL A 113 -0.65 -4.15 8.76
C VAL A 113 -1.50 -3.88 10.01
N ALA A 114 -1.00 -3.07 10.95
CA ALA A 114 -1.73 -2.73 12.17
C ALA A 114 -3.06 -2.01 11.86
N MET A 115 -3.05 -1.04 10.94
CA MET A 115 -4.25 -0.33 10.51
C MET A 115 -5.27 -1.25 9.83
N LEU A 116 -4.83 -2.07 8.87
CA LEU A 116 -5.72 -3.00 8.17
C LEU A 116 -6.30 -4.06 9.11
N ARG A 117 -5.53 -4.55 10.09
CA ARG A 117 -6.05 -5.45 11.14
C ARG A 117 -7.05 -4.75 12.05
N ALA A 118 -6.82 -3.51 12.43
CA ALA A 118 -7.78 -2.70 13.19
C ALA A 118 -9.09 -2.49 12.41
N LEU A 119 -9.04 -2.41 11.07
CA LEU A 119 -10.19 -2.39 10.18
C LEU A 119 -10.87 -3.77 10.01
N GLY A 120 -10.31 -4.83 10.59
CA GLY A 120 -10.88 -6.18 10.59
C GLY A 120 -10.40 -7.11 9.48
N TRP A 121 -9.29 -6.75 8.80
CA TRP A 121 -8.73 -7.60 7.76
C TRP A 121 -7.77 -8.66 8.33
N ILE A 122 -7.79 -9.86 7.74
CA ILE A 122 -6.71 -10.82 7.88
C ILE A 122 -5.64 -10.44 6.85
N THR A 123 -4.39 -10.23 7.29
CA THR A 123 -3.34 -9.66 6.44
C THR A 123 -2.20 -10.65 6.16
N VAL A 124 -1.75 -10.71 4.92
CA VAL A 124 -0.52 -11.38 4.49
C VAL A 124 0.52 -10.30 4.16
N SER A 125 1.66 -10.29 4.84
CA SER A 125 2.70 -9.28 4.62
C SER A 125 3.57 -9.64 3.43
N VAL A 126 3.76 -8.69 2.51
CA VAL A 126 4.63 -8.81 1.33
C VAL A 126 5.61 -7.63 1.35
N PRO A 127 6.71 -7.73 2.12
CA PRO A 127 7.62 -6.61 2.29
C PRO A 127 8.43 -6.35 1.01
N ALA A 128 8.39 -5.11 0.54
CA ALA A 128 9.30 -4.63 -0.49
C ALA A 128 10.65 -4.25 0.17
N PRO A 129 11.79 -4.71 -0.36
CA PRO A 129 13.07 -4.42 0.23
C PRO A 129 13.35 -2.91 0.20
N SER A 130 13.68 -2.34 1.36
CA SER A 130 14.18 -0.97 1.43
C SER A 130 15.65 -0.93 1.01
N ARG A 131 16.14 0.28 0.66
CA ARG A 131 17.54 0.48 0.28
C ARG A 131 18.48 -0.11 1.33
N THR A 132 19.39 -0.99 0.90
CA THR A 132 20.38 -1.66 1.75
C THR A 132 21.53 -0.76 2.19
N ASP A 133 21.64 0.45 1.60
CA ASP A 133 22.71 1.42 1.81
C ASP A 133 22.55 2.31 3.06
N LEU A 134 21.45 2.15 3.81
CA LEU A 134 21.26 2.90 5.05
C LEU A 134 22.09 2.32 6.19
N SER A 135 22.83 3.17 6.90
CA SER A 135 23.54 2.77 8.12
C SER A 135 22.57 2.15 9.14
N ARG A 136 23.07 1.18 9.95
CA ARG A 136 22.25 0.51 10.98
C ARG A 136 21.53 1.50 11.92
N ARG A 137 22.18 2.62 12.29
CA ARG A 137 21.59 3.68 13.14
C ARG A 137 20.42 4.37 12.44
N ARG A 138 20.54 4.72 11.16
CA ARG A 138 19.49 5.38 10.37
C ARG A 138 18.30 4.44 10.15
N ARG A 139 18.58 3.16 9.93
CA ARG A 139 17.54 2.11 9.80
C ARG A 139 16.75 1.96 11.10
N LEU A 140 17.43 1.88 12.24
CA LEU A 140 16.79 1.83 13.55
C LEU A 140 15.94 3.09 13.82
N TRP A 141 16.45 4.25 13.47
CA TRP A 141 15.72 5.52 13.67
C TRP A 141 14.45 5.60 12.82
N VAL A 142 14.48 5.13 11.58
CA VAL A 142 13.32 5.05 10.71
C VAL A 142 12.25 4.12 11.31
N HIS A 143 12.65 2.96 11.83
CA HIS A 143 11.71 2.05 12.50
C HIS A 143 11.13 2.67 13.78
N LEU A 144 11.94 3.29 14.61
CA LEU A 144 11.48 3.91 15.87
C LEU A 144 10.48 5.04 15.63
N ARG A 145 10.63 5.82 14.57
CA ARG A 145 9.69 6.89 14.20
C ARG A 145 8.31 6.36 13.81
N GLU A 146 8.23 5.16 13.26
CA GLU A 146 6.95 4.57 12.84
C GLU A 146 6.07 4.14 14.04
N TYR A 147 6.64 3.88 15.24
CA TYR A 147 5.86 3.44 16.39
C TYR A 147 4.80 4.44 16.86
N PRO A 148 5.14 5.71 17.15
CA PRO A 148 4.14 6.71 17.57
C PRO A 148 3.09 6.95 16.48
N ALA A 149 3.52 7.01 15.21
CA ALA A 149 2.62 7.18 14.08
C ALA A 149 1.65 5.99 13.95
N THR A 150 2.14 4.76 14.15
CA THR A 150 1.31 3.55 14.12
C THR A 150 0.21 3.59 15.19
N VAL A 151 0.58 3.94 16.44
CA VAL A 151 -0.41 4.02 17.55
C VAL A 151 -1.48 5.06 17.23
N TRP A 152 -1.07 6.24 16.75
CA TRP A 152 -1.99 7.32 16.40
C TRP A 152 -2.95 6.90 15.28
N ASP A 153 -2.43 6.34 14.20
CA ASP A 153 -3.25 5.91 13.07
C ASP A 153 -4.21 4.77 13.41
N VAL A 154 -3.77 3.81 14.24
CA VAL A 154 -4.64 2.74 14.70
C VAL A 154 -5.80 3.31 15.51
N LEU A 155 -5.57 4.30 16.37
CA LEU A 155 -6.63 4.98 17.11
C LEU A 155 -7.61 5.70 16.17
N LEU A 156 -7.10 6.40 15.15
CA LEU A 156 -7.95 7.07 14.15
C LEU A 156 -8.80 6.07 13.38
N VAL A 157 -8.21 4.98 12.94
CA VAL A 157 -8.90 3.90 12.21
C VAL A 157 -9.97 3.24 13.07
N LEU A 158 -9.69 2.98 14.36
CA LEU A 158 -10.68 2.43 15.28
C LEU A 158 -11.84 3.38 15.53
N THR A 159 -11.57 4.68 15.71
CA THR A 159 -12.64 5.68 15.84
C THR A 159 -13.51 5.76 14.60
N TRP A 160 -12.91 5.67 13.42
CA TRP A 160 -13.66 5.60 12.17
C TRP A 160 -14.53 4.34 12.08
N ARG A 161 -13.96 3.16 12.42
CA ARG A 161 -14.67 1.87 12.38
C ARG A 161 -15.90 1.83 13.30
N PHE A 162 -15.83 2.43 14.48
CA PHE A 162 -16.95 2.44 15.44
C PHE A 162 -18.03 3.46 15.09
N ARG A 163 -17.81 4.32 14.10
CA ARG A 163 -18.80 5.30 13.60
C ARG A 163 -19.57 4.82 12.37
N GLN A 164 -19.24 3.65 11.83
CA GLN A 164 -19.94 3.01 10.70
C GLN A 164 -21.05 2.08 11.20
#